data_f407021785f0fa5147c1dd07f86d57c5
#
_entry.id   f407021785f0fa5147c1dd07f86d57c5
#
_cell.length_a   1.000
_cell.length_b   1.000
_cell.length_c   1.000
_cell.angle_alpha   90.00
_cell.angle_beta   90.00
_cell.angle_gamma   90.00
#
_symmetry.space_group_name_H-M   'P 1'
#
loop_
_entity.id
_entity.type
_entity.pdbx_description
1 polymer ?
#
loop_
_entity_poly.entity_id
_entity_poly.type
_entity_poly.pdbx_seq_one_letter_code
_entity_poly.pdbx_strand_id
1 'polypeptide(L)'
;MLGVTDLPTYLAGLVLVILLPGPNSLYTLSVAARGGVREGYKAACGVFTGDAVLMTLAAVGAGALLQTSPMLFGVVKLLGAGYLTWLAIGMLRGAWTMWRSRRERAAAQDAAPAAPAGAGGEVERPYRRALLISVFNPKAILFLMSFFVQFVDPSYAYPALSFLLLGGLLQIGSFLYLTTLIFGGTRLAAAFRSRKRLSAGASSAAGVLFLGFAAKLAVS
;
A
#
# COMPACT_ATOMS: atom_id res chain seq x y z
N MET A 1 -14.75 20.16 1.73
CA MET A 1 -13.65 20.29 2.70
C MET A 1 -12.32 20.22 1.94
N LEU A 2 -11.62 21.33 1.80
CA LEU A 2 -10.30 21.41 1.12
C LEU A 2 -10.19 20.67 -0.24
N GLY A 3 -11.25 20.71 -1.05
CA GLY A 3 -11.28 20.05 -2.36
C GLY A 3 -11.23 18.51 -2.35
N VAL A 4 -11.52 17.87 -1.22
CA VAL A 4 -11.66 16.42 -1.15
C VAL A 4 -13.14 16.04 -1.32
N THR A 5 -13.43 15.20 -2.33
CA THR A 5 -14.79 14.88 -2.75
C THR A 5 -15.49 13.85 -1.86
N ASP A 6 -14.78 12.82 -1.38
CA ASP A 6 -15.36 11.69 -0.62
C ASP A 6 -14.36 11.15 0.41
N LEU A 7 -14.21 11.88 1.51
CA LEU A 7 -13.28 11.53 2.58
C LEU A 7 -13.58 10.17 3.25
N PRO A 8 -14.84 9.79 3.54
CA PRO A 8 -15.14 8.48 4.13
C PRO A 8 -14.69 7.32 3.26
N THR A 9 -14.95 7.40 1.96
CA THR A 9 -14.53 6.37 0.99
C THR A 9 -13.01 6.32 0.86
N TYR A 10 -12.35 7.50 0.88
CA TYR A 10 -10.89 7.57 0.94
C TYR A 10 -10.33 6.86 2.17
N LEU A 11 -10.85 7.15 3.36
CA LEU A 11 -10.38 6.54 4.62
C LEU A 11 -10.59 5.02 4.62
N ALA A 12 -11.72 4.54 4.13
CA ALA A 12 -11.98 3.11 4.02
C ALA A 12 -10.94 2.42 3.10
N GLY A 13 -10.67 2.99 1.92
CA GLY A 13 -9.67 2.49 0.99
C GLY A 13 -8.26 2.56 1.55
N LEU A 14 -7.92 3.66 2.22
CA LEU A 14 -6.65 3.88 2.89
C LEU A 14 -6.35 2.79 3.92
N VAL A 15 -7.30 2.53 4.83
CA VAL A 15 -7.14 1.49 5.86
C VAL A 15 -6.90 0.13 5.22
N LEU A 16 -7.67 -0.22 4.19
CA LEU A 16 -7.51 -1.51 3.51
C LEU A 16 -6.14 -1.64 2.84
N VAL A 17 -5.67 -0.60 2.15
CA VAL A 17 -4.36 -0.62 1.49
C VAL A 17 -3.22 -0.71 2.48
N ILE A 18 -3.29 0.04 3.58
CA ILE A 18 -2.26 0.03 4.63
C ILE A 18 -2.17 -1.35 5.29
N LEU A 19 -3.31 -1.97 5.59
CA LEU A 19 -3.35 -3.29 6.23
C LEU A 19 -2.87 -4.43 5.32
N LEU A 20 -2.81 -4.22 4.00
CA LEU A 20 -2.26 -5.18 3.07
C LEU A 20 -0.74 -5.24 3.16
N PRO A 21 -0.17 -6.37 3.59
CA PRO A 21 1.27 -6.51 3.69
C PRO A 21 1.91 -6.37 2.31
N GLY A 22 2.72 -5.34 2.15
CA GLY A 22 3.49 -5.05 0.94
C GLY A 22 4.99 -5.11 1.20
N PRO A 23 5.84 -4.87 0.16
CA PRO A 23 7.30 -4.86 0.30
C PRO A 23 7.79 -3.96 1.44
N ASN A 24 7.22 -2.76 1.59
CA ASN A 24 7.57 -1.80 2.64
C ASN A 24 7.34 -2.35 4.05
N SER A 25 6.15 -2.89 4.30
CA SER A 25 5.78 -3.43 5.62
C SER A 25 6.55 -4.71 5.95
N LEU A 26 6.74 -5.60 4.96
CA LEU A 26 7.53 -6.82 5.14
C LEU A 26 9.00 -6.52 5.41
N TYR A 27 9.57 -5.54 4.70
CA TYR A 27 10.95 -5.12 4.93
C TYR A 27 11.11 -4.51 6.32
N THR A 28 10.25 -3.53 6.70
CA THR A 28 10.29 -2.91 8.02
C THR A 28 10.15 -3.93 9.15
N LEU A 29 9.19 -4.88 9.02
CA LEU A 29 9.01 -5.96 9.97
C LEU A 29 10.26 -6.86 10.07
N SER A 30 10.90 -7.19 8.94
CA SER A 30 12.10 -8.03 8.91
C SER A 30 13.29 -7.35 9.59
N VAL A 31 13.45 -6.05 9.38
CA VAL A 31 14.49 -5.24 10.02
C VAL A 31 14.24 -5.13 11.52
N ALA A 32 12.99 -4.83 11.93
CA ALA A 32 12.62 -4.75 13.34
C ALA A 32 12.82 -6.09 14.07
N ALA A 33 12.50 -7.20 13.41
CA ALA A 33 12.66 -8.54 13.99
C ALA A 33 14.14 -8.94 14.19
N ARG A 34 15.06 -8.42 13.37
CA ARG A 34 16.51 -8.73 13.46
C ARG A 34 17.27 -7.70 14.28
N GLY A 35 16.99 -6.42 14.07
CA GLY A 35 17.76 -5.30 14.63
C GLY A 35 17.05 -4.55 15.77
N GLY A 36 15.84 -4.97 16.15
CA GLY A 36 15.05 -4.33 17.19
C GLY A 36 14.31 -3.07 16.73
N VAL A 37 13.66 -2.44 17.69
CA VAL A 37 12.74 -1.30 17.47
C VAL A 37 13.44 -0.13 16.78
N ARG A 38 14.66 0.22 17.19
CA ARG A 38 15.42 1.35 16.64
C ARG A 38 15.70 1.17 15.14
N GLU A 39 16.16 -0.01 14.72
CA GLU A 39 16.44 -0.29 13.32
C GLU A 39 15.13 -0.38 12.51
N GLY A 40 14.07 -0.91 13.10
CA GLY A 40 12.73 -0.89 12.50
C GLY A 40 12.25 0.54 12.19
N TYR A 41 12.43 1.48 13.10
CA TYR A 41 12.09 2.89 12.84
C TYR A 41 12.99 3.57 11.80
N LYS A 42 14.28 3.20 11.68
CA LYS A 42 15.11 3.67 10.57
C LYS A 42 14.55 3.22 9.22
N ALA A 43 14.11 1.98 9.14
CA ALA A 43 13.43 1.49 7.94
C ALA A 43 12.11 2.22 7.69
N ALA A 44 11.27 2.39 8.71
CA ALA A 44 10.01 3.13 8.60
C ALA A 44 10.21 4.57 8.12
N CYS A 45 11.23 5.28 8.63
CA CYS A 45 11.59 6.62 8.15
C CYS A 45 11.96 6.62 6.66
N GLY A 46 12.65 5.59 6.18
CA GLY A 46 12.93 5.43 4.75
C GLY A 46 11.65 5.24 3.93
N VAL A 47 10.69 4.43 4.42
CA VAL A 47 9.38 4.28 3.78
C VAL A 47 8.65 5.62 3.73
N PHE A 48 8.54 6.34 4.85
CA PHE A 48 7.85 7.64 4.90
C PHE A 48 8.44 8.67 3.96
N THR A 49 9.76 8.72 3.86
CA THR A 49 10.44 9.61 2.92
C THR A 49 10.12 9.21 1.47
N GLY A 50 10.15 7.91 1.16
CA GLY A 50 9.81 7.41 -0.17
C GLY A 50 8.36 7.69 -0.55
N ASP A 51 7.42 7.46 0.36
CA ASP A 51 6.01 7.76 0.17
C ASP A 51 5.78 9.27 -0.01
N ALA A 52 6.46 10.13 0.76
CA ALA A 52 6.39 11.58 0.61
C ALA A 52 6.90 12.04 -0.77
N VAL A 53 7.99 11.46 -1.26
CA VAL A 53 8.50 11.73 -2.62
C VAL A 53 7.46 11.34 -3.67
N LEU A 54 6.90 10.14 -3.58
CA LEU A 54 5.88 9.66 -4.52
C LEU A 54 4.60 10.51 -4.47
N MET A 55 4.15 10.91 -3.29
CA MET A 55 2.99 11.78 -3.13
C MET A 55 3.23 13.16 -3.73
N THR A 56 4.42 13.72 -3.55
CA THR A 56 4.80 15.00 -4.16
C THR A 56 4.80 14.90 -5.67
N LEU A 57 5.40 13.85 -6.22
CA LEU A 57 5.41 13.59 -7.67
C LEU A 57 3.99 13.40 -8.22
N ALA A 58 3.13 12.67 -7.50
CA ALA A 58 1.74 12.48 -7.87
C ALA A 58 0.96 13.81 -7.85
N ALA A 59 1.16 14.64 -6.82
CA ALA A 59 0.50 15.94 -6.70
C ALA A 59 0.93 16.90 -7.82
N VAL A 60 2.23 17.01 -8.09
CA VAL A 60 2.76 17.86 -9.17
C VAL A 60 2.32 17.35 -10.53
N GLY A 61 2.41 16.03 -10.77
CA GLY A 61 1.99 15.41 -12.02
C GLY A 61 0.49 15.55 -12.28
N ALA A 62 -0.35 15.27 -11.30
CA ALA A 62 -1.80 15.44 -11.43
C ALA A 62 -2.19 16.91 -11.59
N GLY A 63 -1.57 17.82 -10.84
CA GLY A 63 -1.81 19.26 -10.97
C GLY A 63 -1.45 19.79 -12.36
N ALA A 64 -0.33 19.36 -12.93
CA ALA A 64 0.10 19.73 -14.28
C ALA A 64 -0.88 19.18 -15.34
N LEU A 65 -1.32 17.91 -15.20
CA LEU A 65 -2.27 17.30 -16.12
C LEU A 65 -3.66 17.96 -16.11
N LEU A 66 -4.13 18.34 -14.92
CA LEU A 66 -5.41 19.07 -14.77
C LEU A 66 -5.40 20.41 -15.50
N GLN A 67 -4.26 21.12 -15.48
CA GLN A 67 -4.13 22.44 -16.10
C GLN A 67 -3.88 22.37 -17.62
N THR A 68 -3.23 21.30 -18.11
CA THR A 68 -2.75 21.23 -19.50
C THR A 68 -3.73 20.54 -20.44
N SER A 69 -4.40 19.46 -20.02
CA SER A 69 -5.26 18.69 -20.90
C SER A 69 -6.25 17.79 -20.14
N PRO A 70 -7.54 18.14 -20.15
CA PRO A 70 -8.59 17.26 -19.59
C PRO A 70 -8.62 15.86 -20.22
N MET A 71 -8.23 15.75 -21.50
CA MET A 71 -8.17 14.47 -22.21
C MET A 71 -7.05 13.58 -21.65
N LEU A 72 -5.85 14.13 -21.42
CA LEU A 72 -4.74 13.38 -20.81
C LEU A 72 -5.06 12.96 -19.39
N PHE A 73 -5.74 13.81 -18.63
CA PHE A 73 -6.24 13.48 -17.31
C PHE A 73 -7.21 12.28 -17.35
N GLY A 74 -8.15 12.27 -18.31
CA GLY A 74 -9.05 11.15 -18.55
C GLY A 74 -8.31 9.84 -18.87
N VAL A 75 -7.26 9.90 -19.70
CA VAL A 75 -6.41 8.73 -20.01
C VAL A 75 -5.71 8.20 -18.76
N VAL A 76 -5.10 9.07 -17.96
CA VAL A 76 -4.46 8.66 -16.69
C VAL A 76 -5.47 8.03 -15.74
N LYS A 77 -6.68 8.58 -15.68
CA LYS A 77 -7.78 8.06 -14.88
C LYS A 77 -8.19 6.65 -15.32
N LEU A 78 -8.31 6.40 -16.62
CA LEU A 78 -8.63 5.08 -17.18
C LEU A 78 -7.50 4.07 -16.95
N LEU A 79 -6.24 4.47 -17.13
CA LEU A 79 -5.08 3.63 -16.82
C LEU A 79 -5.04 3.28 -15.32
N GLY A 80 -5.36 4.24 -14.47
CA GLY A 80 -5.52 4.04 -13.03
C GLY A 80 -6.61 3.03 -12.68
N ALA A 81 -7.79 3.15 -13.31
CA ALA A 81 -8.89 2.20 -13.14
C ALA A 81 -8.49 0.79 -13.59
N GLY A 82 -7.82 0.66 -14.73
CA GLY A 82 -7.30 -0.62 -15.23
C GLY A 82 -6.30 -1.24 -14.27
N TYR A 83 -5.39 -0.44 -13.72
CA TYR A 83 -4.43 -0.92 -12.73
C TYR A 83 -5.10 -1.35 -11.41
N LEU A 84 -6.05 -0.56 -10.89
CA LEU A 84 -6.79 -0.94 -9.68
C LEU A 84 -7.58 -2.24 -9.90
N THR A 85 -8.14 -2.42 -11.08
CA THR A 85 -8.81 -3.67 -11.48
C THR A 85 -7.83 -4.84 -11.50
N TRP A 86 -6.66 -4.68 -12.11
CA TRP A 86 -5.61 -5.70 -12.14
C TRP A 86 -5.13 -6.07 -10.72
N LEU A 87 -4.90 -5.07 -9.87
CA LEU A 87 -4.51 -5.27 -8.48
C LEU A 87 -5.60 -6.02 -7.70
N ALA A 88 -6.87 -5.62 -7.87
CA ALA A 88 -8.02 -6.25 -7.24
C ALA A 88 -8.14 -7.74 -7.63
N ILE A 89 -8.00 -8.04 -8.92
CA ILE A 89 -8.01 -9.42 -9.43
C ILE A 89 -6.85 -10.22 -8.82
N GLY A 90 -5.65 -9.65 -8.78
CA GLY A 90 -4.48 -10.28 -8.16
C GLY A 90 -4.70 -10.63 -6.68
N MET A 91 -5.33 -9.72 -5.94
CA MET A 91 -5.65 -9.92 -4.52
C MET A 91 -6.73 -11.00 -4.32
N LEU A 92 -7.77 -11.00 -5.14
CA LEU A 92 -8.83 -12.01 -5.11
C LEU A 92 -8.29 -13.39 -5.48
N ARG A 93 -7.42 -13.49 -6.51
CA ARG A 93 -6.75 -14.73 -6.88
C ARG A 93 -5.83 -15.23 -5.75
N GLY A 94 -5.05 -14.34 -5.13
CA GLY A 94 -4.22 -14.68 -3.98
C GLY A 94 -5.03 -15.18 -2.78
N ALA A 95 -6.16 -14.55 -2.48
CA ALA A 95 -7.08 -15.01 -1.46
C ALA A 95 -7.68 -16.38 -1.79
N TRP A 96 -8.08 -16.58 -3.05
CA TRP A 96 -8.62 -17.85 -3.54
C TRP A 96 -7.60 -18.99 -3.46
N THR A 97 -6.35 -18.75 -3.87
CA THR A 97 -5.29 -19.77 -3.77
C THR A 97 -4.97 -20.11 -2.31
N MET A 98 -4.98 -19.13 -1.40
CA MET A 98 -4.85 -19.36 0.03
C MET A 98 -6.03 -20.18 0.60
N TRP A 99 -7.22 -20.01 0.07
CA TRP A 99 -8.40 -20.79 0.45
C TRP A 99 -8.35 -22.22 -0.10
N ARG A 100 -7.94 -22.39 -1.35
CA ARG A 100 -7.87 -23.68 -2.05
C ARG A 100 -6.73 -24.56 -1.52
N SER A 101 -5.56 -24.01 -1.32
CA SER A 101 -4.40 -24.72 -0.76
C SER A 101 -4.61 -25.23 0.68
N ARG A 102 -5.68 -24.79 1.36
CA ARG A 102 -6.11 -25.37 2.64
C ARG A 102 -6.74 -26.75 2.53
N ARG A 103 -7.52 -27.00 1.47
CA ARG A 103 -8.12 -28.32 1.25
C ARG A 103 -7.04 -29.39 0.97
N GLU A 104 -5.96 -28.98 0.30
CA GLU A 104 -4.87 -29.88 -0.09
C GLU A 104 -3.82 -30.06 1.03
N ARG A 105 -3.58 -29.05 1.88
CA ARG A 105 -2.61 -29.10 2.99
C ARG A 105 -3.15 -29.65 4.31
N ALA A 106 -4.45 -29.80 4.46
CA ALA A 106 -5.01 -30.61 5.54
C ALA A 106 -4.70 -32.10 5.38
N ALA A 107 -4.29 -32.50 4.16
CA ALA A 107 -3.85 -33.86 3.85
C ALA A 107 -2.32 -34.06 3.84
N ALA A 108 -1.51 -33.00 3.96
CA ALA A 108 -0.06 -33.06 3.93
C ALA A 108 0.53 -32.12 5.02
N GLN A 109 0.38 -32.52 6.27
CA GLN A 109 1.20 -31.99 7.35
C GLN A 109 2.48 -32.81 7.40
N ASP A 110 3.55 -32.20 6.88
CA ASP A 110 4.92 -32.30 7.36
C ASP A 110 5.86 -31.73 6.29
N ALA A 111 6.55 -30.67 6.64
CA ALA A 111 7.63 -29.97 5.91
C ALA A 111 7.27 -28.56 5.41
N ALA A 112 7.39 -27.59 6.30
CA ALA A 112 7.59 -26.20 5.89
C ALA A 112 9.09 -25.90 5.85
N PRO A 113 9.68 -25.58 4.69
CA PRO A 113 11.04 -25.02 4.66
C PRO A 113 11.01 -23.62 5.28
N ALA A 114 11.88 -23.37 6.23
CA ALA A 114 12.19 -22.07 6.74
C ALA A 114 12.59 -21.17 5.56
N ALA A 115 12.01 -19.97 5.49
CA ALA A 115 12.46 -18.96 4.55
C ALA A 115 13.97 -18.73 4.76
N PRO A 116 14.78 -18.64 3.69
CA PRO A 116 16.21 -18.45 3.83
C PRO A 116 16.47 -17.15 4.58
N ALA A 117 17.11 -17.25 5.72
CA ALA A 117 17.76 -16.14 6.39
C ALA A 117 18.83 -15.65 5.40
N GLY A 118 18.55 -14.53 4.74
CA GLY A 118 19.48 -13.92 3.81
C GLY A 118 20.82 -13.71 4.47
N ALA A 119 21.85 -14.24 3.81
CA ALA A 119 23.24 -14.23 4.16
C ALA A 119 23.73 -12.85 4.65
N GLY A 120 24.62 -12.93 5.62
CA GLY A 120 25.23 -11.81 6.29
C GLY A 120 26.19 -11.00 5.44
N GLY A 121 26.65 -9.88 6.00
CA GLY A 121 27.95 -9.32 5.74
C GLY A 121 28.00 -7.85 5.33
N GLU A 122 26.98 -7.23 4.80
CA GLU A 122 26.97 -5.77 4.60
C GLU A 122 26.31 -5.05 5.77
N VAL A 123 26.93 -3.97 6.22
CA VAL A 123 26.30 -3.04 7.18
C VAL A 123 25.00 -2.57 6.57
N GLU A 124 23.92 -3.24 6.93
CA GLU A 124 22.58 -2.94 6.41
C GLU A 124 22.25 -1.48 6.77
N ARG A 125 21.94 -0.67 5.77
CA ARG A 125 21.50 0.72 5.92
C ARG A 125 19.97 0.74 5.78
N PRO A 126 19.21 0.46 6.85
CA PRO A 126 17.77 0.19 6.77
C PRO A 126 16.99 1.35 6.12
N TYR A 127 17.33 2.59 6.45
CA TYR A 127 16.72 3.78 5.87
C TYR A 127 16.87 3.83 4.33
N ARG A 128 18.10 3.71 3.83
CA ARG A 128 18.35 3.83 2.37
C ARG A 128 17.69 2.72 1.59
N ARG A 129 17.74 1.50 2.12
CA ARG A 129 17.14 0.35 1.46
C ARG A 129 15.61 0.45 1.47
N ALA A 130 15.01 0.85 2.59
CA ALA A 130 13.57 1.10 2.69
C ALA A 130 13.11 2.22 1.75
N LEU A 131 13.86 3.31 1.67
CA LEU A 131 13.61 4.41 0.74
C LEU A 131 13.57 3.91 -0.72
N LEU A 132 14.59 3.16 -1.14
CA LEU A 132 14.62 2.60 -2.49
C LEU A 132 13.46 1.64 -2.74
N ILE A 133 13.17 0.74 -1.78
CA ILE A 133 12.04 -0.18 -1.88
C ILE A 133 10.73 0.61 -2.03
N SER A 134 10.53 1.71 -1.29
CA SER A 134 9.31 2.52 -1.38
C SER A 134 9.21 3.27 -2.71
N VAL A 135 10.27 3.98 -3.11
CA VAL A 135 10.28 4.79 -4.34
C VAL A 135 10.10 3.93 -5.59
N PHE A 136 10.69 2.74 -5.62
CA PHE A 136 10.55 1.81 -6.74
C PHE A 136 9.44 0.76 -6.56
N ASN A 137 8.60 0.90 -5.56
CA ASN A 137 7.48 0.00 -5.33
C ASN A 137 6.36 0.27 -6.34
N PRO A 138 6.15 -0.59 -7.35
CA PRO A 138 5.13 -0.34 -8.37
C PRO A 138 3.72 -0.28 -7.77
N LYS A 139 3.47 -1.03 -6.70
CA LYS A 139 2.21 -0.97 -5.96
C LYS A 139 1.97 0.43 -5.38
N ALA A 140 2.99 1.02 -4.74
CA ALA A 140 2.87 2.35 -4.13
C ALA A 140 2.71 3.43 -5.22
N ILE A 141 3.54 3.40 -6.27
CA ILE A 141 3.50 4.36 -7.37
C ILE A 141 2.11 4.38 -8.01
N LEU A 142 1.66 3.23 -8.48
CA LEU A 142 0.42 3.14 -9.23
C LEU A 142 -0.81 3.37 -8.33
N PHE A 143 -0.75 2.94 -7.07
CA PHE A 143 -1.79 3.22 -6.09
C PHE A 143 -1.90 4.73 -5.83
N LEU A 144 -0.80 5.41 -5.51
CA LEU A 144 -0.82 6.83 -5.22
C LEU A 144 -1.30 7.66 -6.43
N MET A 145 -0.79 7.36 -7.62
CA MET A 145 -1.20 8.05 -8.84
C MET A 145 -2.68 7.83 -9.18
N SER A 146 -3.20 6.61 -8.98
CA SER A 146 -4.58 6.28 -9.35
C SER A 146 -5.60 6.64 -8.28
N PHE A 147 -5.23 6.46 -7.01
CA PHE A 147 -6.14 6.60 -5.88
C PHE A 147 -6.31 8.06 -5.44
N PHE A 148 -5.22 8.83 -5.35
CA PHE A 148 -5.30 10.22 -4.91
C PHE A 148 -6.10 11.09 -5.86
N VAL A 149 -5.86 10.94 -7.17
CA VAL A 149 -6.52 11.74 -8.20
C VAL A 149 -8.05 11.60 -8.15
N GLN A 150 -8.55 10.47 -7.70
CA GLN A 150 -9.99 10.19 -7.60
C GLN A 150 -10.71 11.03 -6.53
N PHE A 151 -9.99 11.43 -5.49
CA PHE A 151 -10.57 12.14 -4.34
C PHE A 151 -10.29 13.64 -4.34
N VAL A 152 -9.60 14.15 -5.36
CA VAL A 152 -9.33 15.58 -5.53
C VAL A 152 -10.35 16.17 -6.50
N ASP A 153 -11.02 17.23 -6.07
CA ASP A 153 -11.93 18.02 -6.90
C ASP A 153 -11.11 18.86 -7.90
N PRO A 154 -11.27 18.61 -9.22
CA PRO A 154 -10.54 19.36 -10.25
C PRO A 154 -10.87 20.86 -10.26
N SER A 155 -12.06 21.25 -9.78
CA SER A 155 -12.52 22.63 -9.74
C SER A 155 -12.03 23.42 -8.53
N TYR A 156 -11.39 22.75 -7.56
CA TYR A 156 -10.91 23.40 -6.34
C TYR A 156 -9.67 24.26 -6.62
N ALA A 157 -9.73 25.53 -6.20
CA ALA A 157 -8.68 26.51 -6.50
C ALA A 157 -7.26 26.15 -6.02
N TYR A 158 -7.16 25.29 -5.00
CA TYR A 158 -5.87 24.91 -4.37
C TYR A 158 -5.72 23.39 -4.27
N PRO A 159 -5.55 22.64 -5.39
CA PRO A 159 -5.46 21.18 -5.37
C PRO A 159 -4.33 20.65 -4.48
N ALA A 160 -3.25 21.43 -4.33
CA ALA A 160 -2.12 21.08 -3.46
C ALA A 160 -2.56 20.84 -2.00
N LEU A 161 -3.57 21.58 -1.50
CA LEU A 161 -4.09 21.37 -0.15
C LEU A 161 -4.85 20.05 -0.03
N SER A 162 -5.55 19.64 -1.07
CA SER A 162 -6.23 18.34 -1.13
C SER A 162 -5.20 17.21 -1.05
N PHE A 163 -4.14 17.30 -1.87
CA PHE A 163 -3.03 16.31 -1.84
C PHE A 163 -2.31 16.29 -0.49
N LEU A 164 -2.09 17.44 0.13
CA LEU A 164 -1.46 17.54 1.45
C LEU A 164 -2.31 16.86 2.52
N LEU A 165 -3.63 17.10 2.51
CA LEU A 165 -4.56 16.47 3.45
C LEU A 165 -4.59 14.95 3.27
N LEU A 166 -4.79 14.48 2.05
CA LEU A 166 -4.86 13.05 1.73
C LEU A 166 -3.51 12.36 2.05
N GLY A 167 -2.40 12.99 1.67
CA GLY A 167 -1.05 12.49 1.96
C GLY A 167 -0.74 12.47 3.45
N GLY A 168 -1.14 13.49 4.20
CA GLY A 168 -1.01 13.54 5.65
C GLY A 168 -1.76 12.41 6.35
N LEU A 169 -3.00 12.15 5.94
CA LEU A 169 -3.80 11.03 6.46
C LEU A 169 -3.14 9.67 6.15
N LEU A 170 -2.59 9.51 4.94
CA LEU A 170 -1.85 8.31 4.56
C LEU A 170 -0.61 8.13 5.44
N GLN A 171 0.16 9.19 5.66
CA GLN A 171 1.36 9.12 6.50
C GLN A 171 1.03 8.77 7.96
N ILE A 172 -0.04 9.36 8.50
CA ILE A 172 -0.50 9.04 9.85
C ILE A 172 -0.92 7.56 9.94
N GLY A 173 -1.73 7.09 9.00
CA GLY A 173 -2.14 5.70 8.95
C GLY A 173 -0.96 4.74 8.81
N SER A 174 -0.02 5.03 7.90
CA SER A 174 1.22 4.25 7.72
C SER A 174 2.09 4.26 8.97
N PHE A 175 2.20 5.40 9.66
CA PHE A 175 2.95 5.50 10.90
C PHE A 175 2.36 4.59 11.98
N LEU A 176 1.05 4.63 12.20
CA LEU A 176 0.37 3.79 13.19
C LEU A 176 0.54 2.30 12.85
N TYR A 177 0.38 1.94 11.58
CA TYR A 177 0.52 0.56 11.12
C TYR A 177 1.96 0.05 11.26
N LEU A 178 2.97 0.78 10.77
CA LEU A 178 4.36 0.37 10.87
C LEU A 178 4.84 0.35 12.33
N THR A 179 4.38 1.28 13.18
CA THR A 179 4.64 1.25 14.62
C THR A 179 4.09 -0.04 15.24
N THR A 180 2.86 -0.42 14.90
CA THR A 180 2.26 -1.68 15.36
C THR A 180 3.07 -2.89 14.89
N LEU A 181 3.57 -2.88 13.64
CA LEU A 181 4.43 -3.94 13.12
C LEU A 181 5.78 -4.00 13.83
N ILE A 182 6.40 -2.85 14.11
CA ILE A 182 7.72 -2.77 14.79
C ILE A 182 7.63 -3.31 16.20
N PHE A 183 6.63 -2.89 16.98
CA PHE A 183 6.46 -3.38 18.35
C PHE A 183 5.89 -4.79 18.42
N GLY A 184 5.03 -5.15 17.47
CA GLY A 184 4.47 -6.49 17.34
C GLY A 184 5.52 -7.53 16.95
N GLY A 185 6.56 -7.13 16.24
CA GLY A 185 7.75 -7.91 15.88
C GLY A 185 7.46 -9.35 15.49
N THR A 186 8.21 -10.26 16.07
CA THR A 186 8.11 -11.70 15.85
C THR A 186 6.77 -12.31 16.26
N ARG A 187 6.10 -11.77 17.30
CA ARG A 187 4.78 -12.26 17.74
C ARG A 187 3.70 -11.98 16.70
N LEU A 188 3.72 -10.80 16.13
CA LEU A 188 2.76 -10.41 15.09
C LEU A 188 3.04 -11.16 13.78
N ALA A 189 4.29 -11.34 13.41
CA ALA A 189 4.68 -12.15 12.25
C ALA A 189 4.24 -13.62 12.37
N ALA A 190 4.35 -14.20 13.58
CA ALA A 190 3.83 -15.52 13.87
C ALA A 190 2.30 -15.57 13.82
N ALA A 191 1.63 -14.56 14.39
CA ALA A 191 0.17 -14.45 14.38
C ALA A 191 -0.38 -14.24 12.96
N PHE A 192 0.27 -13.43 12.12
CA PHE A 192 -0.10 -13.27 10.71
C PHE A 192 0.12 -14.56 9.90
N ARG A 193 1.19 -15.30 10.18
CA ARG A 193 1.42 -16.61 9.56
C ARG A 193 0.38 -17.65 9.97
N SER A 194 -0.01 -17.68 11.24
CA SER A 194 -0.99 -18.64 11.77
C SER A 194 -2.44 -18.27 11.44
N ARG A 195 -2.78 -16.98 11.29
CA ARG A 195 -4.13 -16.50 11.01
C ARG A 195 -4.34 -16.18 9.51
N LYS A 196 -4.03 -17.12 8.64
CA LYS A 196 -4.24 -17.00 7.17
C LYS A 196 -5.67 -16.61 6.76
N ARG A 197 -6.68 -16.90 7.60
CA ARG A 197 -8.09 -16.49 7.37
C ARG A 197 -8.27 -14.97 7.41
N LEU A 198 -7.64 -14.29 8.36
CA LEU A 198 -7.69 -12.82 8.47
C LEU A 198 -6.99 -12.16 7.28
N SER A 199 -5.84 -12.68 6.86
CA SER A 199 -5.11 -12.19 5.70
C SER A 199 -5.90 -12.40 4.39
N ALA A 200 -6.49 -13.59 4.19
CA ALA A 200 -7.33 -13.85 3.02
C ALA A 200 -8.61 -13.00 3.00
N GLY A 201 -9.27 -12.85 4.15
CA GLY A 201 -10.45 -11.99 4.28
C GLY A 201 -10.15 -10.51 4.00
N ALA A 202 -9.07 -9.98 4.56
CA ALA A 202 -8.62 -8.62 4.30
C ALA A 202 -8.25 -8.40 2.82
N SER A 203 -7.56 -9.36 2.20
CA SER A 203 -7.23 -9.29 0.77
C SER A 203 -8.48 -9.33 -0.12
N SER A 204 -9.47 -10.16 0.22
CA SER A 204 -10.73 -10.23 -0.53
C SER A 204 -11.53 -8.93 -0.40
N ALA A 205 -11.66 -8.39 0.82
CA ALA A 205 -12.36 -7.12 1.05
C ALA A 205 -11.71 -5.97 0.29
N ALA A 206 -10.38 -5.87 0.33
CA ALA A 206 -9.63 -4.86 -0.42
C ALA A 206 -9.78 -5.05 -1.94
N GLY A 207 -9.76 -6.30 -2.43
CA GLY A 207 -9.99 -6.60 -3.85
C GLY A 207 -11.36 -6.13 -4.33
N VAL A 208 -12.43 -6.40 -3.58
CA VAL A 208 -13.80 -5.95 -3.90
C VAL A 208 -13.89 -4.42 -3.89
N LEU A 209 -13.28 -3.77 -2.89
CA LEU A 209 -13.28 -2.32 -2.77
C LEU A 209 -12.54 -1.64 -3.93
N PHE A 210 -11.39 -2.19 -4.35
CA PHE A 210 -10.66 -1.70 -5.53
C PHE A 210 -11.40 -1.88 -6.83
N LEU A 211 -12.15 -2.98 -6.98
CA LEU A 211 -13.06 -3.14 -8.14
C LEU A 211 -14.15 -2.06 -8.14
N GLY A 212 -14.73 -1.75 -6.99
CA GLY A 212 -15.68 -0.65 -6.84
C GLY A 212 -15.08 0.70 -7.23
N PHE A 213 -13.84 0.98 -6.81
CA PHE A 213 -13.13 2.20 -7.21
C PHE A 213 -12.82 2.23 -8.70
N ALA A 214 -12.35 1.12 -9.26
CA ALA A 214 -12.08 1.04 -10.68
C ALA A 214 -13.34 1.32 -11.51
N ALA A 215 -14.49 0.75 -11.12
CA ALA A 215 -15.77 1.00 -11.76
C ALA A 215 -16.18 2.48 -11.64
N LYS A 216 -16.11 3.08 -10.43
CA LYS A 216 -16.40 4.50 -10.22
C LYS A 216 -15.50 5.39 -11.08
N LEU A 217 -14.20 5.06 -11.16
CA LEU A 217 -13.22 5.82 -11.93
C LEU A 217 -13.49 5.76 -13.44
N ALA A 218 -13.98 4.62 -13.94
CA ALA A 218 -14.29 4.43 -15.36
C ALA A 218 -15.55 5.18 -15.82
N VAL A 219 -16.50 5.45 -14.90
CA VAL A 219 -17.81 6.08 -15.20
C VAL A 219 -17.83 7.58 -14.91
N SER A 220 -16.92 8.08 -14.09
CA SER A 220 -16.80 9.50 -13.73
C SER A 220 -15.86 10.27 -14.64
#